data_3828a60f0719ddec8e29ec335009475e
#
_entry.id   3828a60f0719ddec8e29ec335009475e
#
_cell.length_a   1.000
_cell.length_b   1.000
_cell.length_c   1.000
_cell.angle_alpha   90.00
_cell.angle_beta   90.00
_cell.angle_gamma   90.00
#
_symmetry.space_group_name_H-M   'P 1'
#
loop_
_entity.id
_entity.type
_entity.pdbx_description
1 polymer ?
#
loop_
_entity_poly.entity_id
_entity_poly.type
_entity_poly.pdbx_seq_one_letter_code
_entity_poly.pdbx_strand_id
1 'polypeptide(L)'
;MHKVFISPSDQRRNTYASGNTNEAEVCGRIGAACRAALERCGFAVELVQYEPMSSKCAKSDAFGAELHLPIHTNAFNGKTSGTRIMCYALSGEGYKAAKAIFDVLAPLTPGTSENITAHPELYEIKNANAPTAYVEVDFHDVPEVAAWLTANTETIGETIAKGVCKYFGEAYIPACGNKADEPIAQPTRVGAWSAEARAWAIETGLINGIGQLDDGTPNYAWEAHVTREQLVTILHRFAQGIKREESSWSM
;
A
#
# COMPACT_ATOMS: atom_id res chain seq x y z
N MET A 1 7.53 3.97 -24.06
CA MET A 1 6.25 3.89 -23.33
C MET A 1 6.04 2.43 -22.96
N HIS A 2 6.15 2.09 -21.67
CA HIS A 2 5.98 0.74 -21.18
C HIS A 2 4.53 0.25 -21.29
N LYS A 3 4.34 -1.06 -21.42
CA LYS A 3 3.03 -1.70 -21.60
C LYS A 3 2.69 -2.60 -20.43
N VAL A 4 1.59 -2.34 -19.76
CA VAL A 4 1.11 -3.14 -18.61
C VAL A 4 -0.27 -3.70 -18.93
N PHE A 5 -0.42 -5.02 -18.75
CA PHE A 5 -1.71 -5.69 -18.88
C PHE A 5 -2.27 -5.98 -17.49
N ILE A 6 -3.44 -5.45 -17.18
CA ILE A 6 -4.12 -5.63 -15.88
C ILE A 6 -5.24 -6.66 -16.05
N SER A 7 -5.18 -7.69 -15.19
CA SER A 7 -6.14 -8.80 -15.17
C SER A 7 -6.85 -8.87 -13.81
N PRO A 8 -7.88 -8.04 -13.55
CA PRO A 8 -8.61 -8.13 -12.29
C PRO A 8 -9.37 -9.45 -12.17
N SER A 9 -9.51 -9.95 -10.94
CA SER A 9 -10.35 -11.12 -10.63
C SER A 9 -11.79 -10.95 -11.15
N ASP A 10 -12.37 -12.02 -11.65
CA ASP A 10 -13.77 -12.12 -12.06
C ASP A 10 -14.60 -13.04 -11.15
N GLN A 11 -14.09 -13.38 -9.99
CA GLN A 11 -14.66 -14.33 -9.04
C GLN A 11 -15.86 -13.72 -8.27
N ARG A 12 -17.03 -13.70 -8.90
CA ARG A 12 -18.28 -13.16 -8.33
C ARG A 12 -18.82 -13.95 -7.14
N ARG A 13 -18.43 -15.23 -7.01
CA ARG A 13 -18.88 -16.11 -5.91
C ARG A 13 -18.07 -15.94 -4.63
N ASN A 14 -16.92 -15.32 -4.71
CA ASN A 14 -16.09 -15.00 -3.55
C ASN A 14 -16.64 -13.73 -2.88
N THR A 15 -17.62 -13.94 -2.01
CA THR A 15 -18.27 -12.84 -1.27
C THR A 15 -17.39 -12.38 -0.11
N TYR A 16 -17.39 -11.08 0.10
CA TYR A 16 -16.66 -10.47 1.22
C TYR A 16 -17.39 -10.70 2.55
N ALA A 17 -16.62 -10.85 3.62
CA ALA A 17 -17.15 -11.01 4.97
C ALA A 17 -17.89 -9.74 5.47
N SER A 18 -17.74 -8.61 4.79
CA SER A 18 -18.41 -7.34 5.07
C SER A 18 -18.67 -6.56 3.77
N GLY A 19 -19.71 -5.71 3.75
CA GLY A 19 -19.96 -4.75 2.68
C GLY A 19 -20.86 -5.23 1.54
N ASN A 20 -21.46 -6.44 1.63
CA ASN A 20 -22.36 -7.00 0.62
C ASN A 20 -21.81 -6.86 -0.83
N THR A 21 -20.57 -7.21 -1.02
CA THR A 21 -19.81 -7.15 -2.28
C THR A 21 -19.04 -8.47 -2.50
N ASN A 22 -18.30 -8.54 -3.59
CA ASN A 22 -17.54 -9.73 -3.97
C ASN A 22 -16.17 -9.33 -4.55
N GLU A 23 -15.31 -10.33 -4.73
CA GLU A 23 -13.95 -10.14 -5.22
C GLU A 23 -13.91 -9.48 -6.59
N ALA A 24 -14.78 -9.90 -7.52
CA ALA A 24 -14.80 -9.34 -8.87
C ALA A 24 -15.10 -7.83 -8.88
N GLU A 25 -16.07 -7.38 -8.07
CA GLU A 25 -16.42 -5.95 -7.97
C GLU A 25 -15.31 -5.11 -7.37
N VAL A 26 -14.69 -5.59 -6.29
CA VAL A 26 -13.64 -4.83 -5.61
C VAL A 26 -12.36 -4.82 -6.44
N CYS A 27 -11.91 -5.97 -6.97
CA CYS A 27 -10.74 -6.04 -7.84
C CYS A 27 -10.91 -5.27 -9.15
N GLY A 28 -12.13 -5.22 -9.70
CA GLY A 28 -12.45 -4.39 -10.85
C GLY A 28 -12.24 -2.91 -10.59
N ARG A 29 -12.67 -2.40 -9.42
CA ARG A 29 -12.44 -1.00 -9.01
C ARG A 29 -10.96 -0.71 -8.76
N ILE A 30 -10.24 -1.62 -8.10
CA ILE A 30 -8.79 -1.52 -7.88
C ILE A 30 -8.05 -1.47 -9.22
N GLY A 31 -8.40 -2.39 -10.14
CA GLY A 31 -7.80 -2.43 -11.48
C GLY A 31 -8.04 -1.16 -12.28
N ALA A 32 -9.26 -0.60 -12.22
CA ALA A 32 -9.59 0.66 -12.89
C ALA A 32 -8.79 1.85 -12.34
N ALA A 33 -8.64 1.94 -11.03
CA ALA A 33 -7.82 2.96 -10.38
C ALA A 33 -6.31 2.81 -10.74
N CYS A 34 -5.80 1.57 -10.72
CA CYS A 34 -4.43 1.27 -11.13
C CYS A 34 -4.18 1.64 -12.60
N ARG A 35 -5.13 1.32 -13.51
CA ARG A 35 -5.07 1.72 -14.91
C ARG A 35 -4.97 3.23 -15.05
N ALA A 36 -5.89 3.98 -14.43
CA ALA A 36 -5.91 5.43 -14.51
C ALA A 36 -4.60 6.06 -14.01
N ALA A 37 -4.03 5.52 -12.93
CA ALA A 37 -2.75 5.94 -12.38
C ALA A 37 -1.58 5.67 -13.33
N LEU A 38 -1.51 4.49 -13.92
CA LEU A 38 -0.46 4.11 -14.87
C LEU A 38 -0.55 4.92 -16.17
N GLU A 39 -1.76 5.12 -16.74
CA GLU A 39 -1.98 5.95 -17.93
C GLU A 39 -1.52 7.39 -17.66
N ARG A 40 -1.81 7.94 -16.49
CA ARG A 40 -1.32 9.26 -16.04
C ARG A 40 0.21 9.32 -15.94
N CYS A 41 0.87 8.21 -15.55
CA CYS A 41 2.32 8.08 -15.51
C CYS A 41 2.95 7.75 -16.89
N GLY A 42 2.19 7.79 -17.97
CA GLY A 42 2.69 7.61 -19.34
C GLY A 42 2.82 6.15 -19.79
N PHE A 43 2.20 5.21 -19.11
CA PHE A 43 2.13 3.80 -19.54
C PHE A 43 1.01 3.58 -20.56
N ALA A 44 1.21 2.62 -21.47
CA ALA A 44 0.11 2.04 -22.21
C ALA A 44 -0.50 0.90 -21.39
N VAL A 45 -1.81 0.93 -21.16
CA VAL A 45 -2.47 -0.06 -20.30
C VAL A 45 -3.65 -0.70 -20.99
N GLU A 46 -3.67 -2.03 -21.00
CA GLU A 46 -4.87 -2.82 -21.33
C GLU A 46 -5.39 -3.47 -20.05
N LEU A 47 -6.70 -3.38 -19.81
CA LEU A 47 -7.38 -4.01 -18.68
C LEU A 47 -8.47 -4.92 -19.20
N VAL A 48 -8.41 -6.20 -18.85
CA VAL A 48 -9.40 -7.21 -19.22
C VAL A 48 -9.88 -7.96 -17.98
N GLN A 49 -11.19 -7.89 -17.73
CA GLN A 49 -11.90 -8.64 -16.70
C GLN A 49 -12.96 -9.54 -17.36
N TYR A 50 -13.59 -10.42 -16.71
CA TYR A 50 -14.71 -11.24 -17.19
C TYR A 50 -14.46 -12.08 -18.46
N GLU A 51 -13.21 -12.46 -18.66
CA GLU A 51 -12.81 -13.38 -19.72
C GLU A 51 -12.06 -14.59 -19.15
N PRO A 52 -12.06 -15.74 -19.88
CA PRO A 52 -11.22 -16.88 -19.46
C PRO A 52 -9.75 -16.50 -19.34
N MET A 53 -9.04 -17.07 -18.36
CA MET A 53 -7.60 -16.81 -18.13
C MET A 53 -6.76 -17.03 -19.40
N SER A 54 -7.13 -18.02 -20.26
CA SER A 54 -6.45 -18.24 -21.54
C SER A 54 -6.61 -17.06 -22.50
N SER A 55 -7.79 -16.44 -22.54
CA SER A 55 -8.03 -15.23 -23.34
C SER A 55 -7.25 -14.04 -22.79
N LYS A 56 -7.21 -13.86 -21.46
CA LYS A 56 -6.44 -12.80 -20.81
C LYS A 56 -4.95 -12.91 -21.13
N CYS A 57 -4.36 -14.13 -21.02
CA CYS A 57 -2.96 -14.35 -21.40
C CYS A 57 -2.71 -14.06 -22.88
N ALA A 58 -3.56 -14.58 -23.78
CA ALA A 58 -3.43 -14.34 -25.23
C ALA A 58 -3.54 -12.84 -25.60
N LYS A 59 -4.41 -12.08 -24.94
CA LYS A 59 -4.52 -10.63 -25.12
C LYS A 59 -3.31 -9.89 -24.57
N SER A 60 -2.81 -10.27 -23.40
CA SER A 60 -1.58 -9.74 -22.84
C SER A 60 -0.40 -9.91 -23.80
N ASP A 61 -0.26 -11.09 -24.39
CA ASP A 61 0.79 -11.40 -25.36
C ASP A 61 0.61 -10.61 -26.67
N ALA A 62 -0.62 -10.54 -27.19
CA ALA A 62 -0.93 -9.76 -28.39
C ALA A 62 -0.74 -8.25 -28.19
N PHE A 63 -1.02 -7.73 -27.00
CA PHE A 63 -0.74 -6.35 -26.62
C PHE A 63 0.76 -6.08 -26.53
N GLY A 64 1.57 -7.13 -26.32
CA GLY A 64 3.01 -7.03 -26.09
C GLY A 64 3.31 -6.45 -24.71
N ALA A 65 2.59 -6.92 -23.70
CA ALA A 65 2.79 -6.49 -22.32
C ALA A 65 4.22 -6.76 -21.86
N GLU A 66 4.79 -5.83 -21.13
CA GLU A 66 6.08 -5.94 -20.43
C GLU A 66 5.89 -6.33 -18.96
N LEU A 67 4.66 -6.22 -18.46
CA LEU A 67 4.21 -6.74 -17.16
C LEU A 67 2.77 -7.22 -17.30
N HIS A 68 2.51 -8.45 -16.84
CA HIS A 68 1.17 -9.01 -16.64
C HIS A 68 0.82 -8.93 -15.16
N LEU A 69 -0.31 -8.29 -14.82
CA LEU A 69 -0.66 -7.90 -13.46
C LEU A 69 -2.07 -8.41 -13.08
N PRO A 70 -2.20 -9.66 -12.65
CA PRO A 70 -3.43 -10.12 -12.02
C PRO A 70 -3.64 -9.44 -10.66
N ILE A 71 -4.88 -8.98 -10.39
CA ILE A 71 -5.26 -8.33 -9.15
C ILE A 71 -6.41 -9.09 -8.51
N HIS A 72 -6.17 -9.65 -7.34
CA HIS A 72 -7.04 -10.49 -6.55
C HIS A 72 -7.09 -10.05 -5.09
N THR A 73 -8.01 -10.65 -4.34
CA THR A 73 -8.04 -10.62 -2.87
C THR A 73 -8.23 -12.04 -2.35
N ASN A 74 -7.53 -12.38 -1.30
CA ASN A 74 -7.41 -13.73 -0.78
C ASN A 74 -8.55 -14.11 0.19
N ALA A 75 -8.66 -15.39 0.49
CA ALA A 75 -9.46 -15.95 1.58
C ALA A 75 -8.78 -17.19 2.15
N PHE A 76 -8.91 -17.43 3.45
CA PHE A 76 -8.32 -18.62 4.07
C PHE A 76 -9.13 -19.13 5.26
N ASN A 77 -9.03 -18.52 6.43
CA ASN A 77 -9.57 -19.03 7.69
C ASN A 77 -10.33 -17.98 8.51
N GLY A 78 -10.67 -16.84 7.92
CA GLY A 78 -11.37 -15.74 8.58
C GLY A 78 -10.53 -14.99 9.63
N LYS A 79 -9.22 -15.20 9.68
CA LYS A 79 -8.31 -14.61 10.69
C LYS A 79 -6.98 -14.16 10.11
N THR A 80 -6.47 -14.86 9.08
CA THR A 80 -5.22 -14.51 8.42
C THR A 80 -5.44 -13.29 7.56
N SER A 81 -4.54 -12.32 7.62
CA SER A 81 -4.57 -11.09 6.82
C SER A 81 -3.16 -10.64 6.46
N GLY A 82 -3.00 -9.92 5.36
CA GLY A 82 -1.73 -9.38 4.86
C GLY A 82 -1.54 -9.60 3.37
N THR A 83 -0.81 -8.69 2.74
CA THR A 83 -0.52 -8.72 1.30
C THR A 83 0.30 -9.95 0.92
N ARG A 84 -0.12 -10.62 -0.14
CA ARG A 84 0.66 -11.69 -0.77
C ARG A 84 0.85 -11.41 -2.24
N ILE A 85 2.07 -11.57 -2.73
CA ILE A 85 2.33 -11.45 -4.16
C ILE A 85 3.01 -12.73 -4.64
N MET A 86 2.50 -13.27 -5.74
CA MET A 86 3.00 -14.51 -6.32
C MET A 86 3.66 -14.21 -7.67
N CYS A 87 4.73 -14.95 -7.96
CA CYS A 87 5.46 -14.87 -9.22
C CYS A 87 5.94 -16.28 -9.63
N TYR A 88 6.53 -16.39 -10.82
CA TYR A 88 6.99 -17.69 -11.32
C TYR A 88 8.12 -18.30 -10.48
N ALA A 89 9.06 -17.48 -10.07
CA ALA A 89 10.21 -17.87 -9.24
C ALA A 89 10.63 -16.68 -8.36
N LEU A 90 11.31 -16.95 -7.23
CA LEU A 90 11.84 -15.89 -6.36
C LEU A 90 13.13 -15.26 -6.94
N SER A 91 13.14 -15.05 -8.26
CA SER A 91 14.21 -14.43 -9.04
C SER A 91 13.66 -13.94 -10.39
N GLY A 92 14.45 -13.18 -11.13
CA GLY A 92 14.06 -12.66 -12.45
C GLY A 92 13.09 -11.49 -12.39
N GLU A 93 12.53 -11.12 -13.54
CA GLU A 93 11.73 -9.89 -13.69
C GLU A 93 10.38 -9.96 -12.95
N GLY A 94 9.70 -11.11 -12.96
CA GLY A 94 8.45 -11.29 -12.21
C GLY A 94 8.64 -11.06 -10.70
N TYR A 95 9.74 -11.56 -10.12
CA TYR A 95 10.07 -11.31 -8.72
C TYR A 95 10.44 -9.84 -8.45
N LYS A 96 11.19 -9.20 -9.35
CA LYS A 96 11.52 -7.77 -9.19
C LYS A 96 10.26 -6.91 -9.21
N ALA A 97 9.34 -7.19 -10.13
CA ALA A 97 8.04 -6.50 -10.20
C ALA A 97 7.21 -6.77 -8.93
N ALA A 98 7.09 -8.04 -8.53
CA ALA A 98 6.40 -8.44 -7.30
C ALA A 98 6.97 -7.71 -6.08
N LYS A 99 8.30 -7.65 -5.94
CA LYS A 99 8.96 -6.98 -4.82
C LYS A 99 8.73 -5.47 -4.83
N ALA A 100 8.81 -4.82 -5.99
CA ALA A 100 8.59 -3.38 -6.09
C ALA A 100 7.16 -2.97 -5.69
N ILE A 101 6.16 -3.79 -6.07
CA ILE A 101 4.75 -3.61 -5.68
C ILE A 101 4.58 -3.93 -4.18
N PHE A 102 5.12 -5.04 -3.71
CA PHE A 102 5.04 -5.48 -2.32
C PHE A 102 5.57 -4.42 -1.34
N ASP A 103 6.73 -3.83 -1.64
CA ASP A 103 7.40 -2.85 -0.77
C ASP A 103 6.53 -1.61 -0.49
N VAL A 104 5.57 -1.30 -1.37
CA VAL A 104 4.67 -0.15 -1.20
C VAL A 104 3.26 -0.56 -0.79
N LEU A 105 2.80 -1.75 -1.16
CA LEU A 105 1.45 -2.21 -0.89
C LEU A 105 1.31 -2.84 0.51
N ALA A 106 2.24 -3.70 0.92
CA ALA A 106 2.20 -4.38 2.21
C ALA A 106 2.14 -3.41 3.40
N PRO A 107 2.92 -2.31 3.45
CA PRO A 107 2.77 -1.33 4.54
C PRO A 107 1.44 -0.57 4.55
N LEU A 108 0.67 -0.60 3.47
CA LEU A 108 -0.64 0.07 3.37
C LEU A 108 -1.77 -0.80 3.93
N THR A 109 -1.72 -2.12 3.70
CA THR A 109 -2.78 -3.04 4.09
C THR A 109 -2.80 -3.29 5.61
N PRO A 110 -3.97 -3.54 6.21
CA PRO A 110 -4.08 -3.71 7.66
C PRO A 110 -3.47 -5.02 8.19
N GLY A 111 -3.27 -6.00 7.31
CA GLY A 111 -2.73 -7.31 7.68
C GLY A 111 -1.23 -7.32 7.92
N THR A 112 -0.72 -8.39 8.51
CA THR A 112 0.71 -8.56 8.86
C THR A 112 1.31 -9.90 8.45
N SER A 113 0.50 -10.83 7.91
CA SER A 113 0.97 -12.12 7.41
C SER A 113 1.38 -12.02 5.93
N GLU A 114 2.41 -11.23 5.67
CA GLU A 114 2.82 -10.77 4.35
C GLU A 114 3.94 -11.63 3.77
N ASN A 115 3.89 -11.90 2.48
CA ASN A 115 5.00 -12.60 1.80
C ASN A 115 4.96 -12.45 0.28
N ILE A 116 6.11 -12.79 -0.34
CA ILE A 116 6.22 -13.06 -1.78
C ILE A 116 6.57 -14.54 -1.94
N THR A 117 5.83 -15.25 -2.79
CA THR A 117 6.00 -16.69 -2.99
C THR A 117 6.07 -17.05 -4.47
N ALA A 118 6.72 -18.19 -4.77
CA ALA A 118 6.77 -18.74 -6.11
C ALA A 118 5.59 -19.71 -6.32
N HIS A 119 4.81 -19.45 -7.39
CA HIS A 119 3.65 -20.25 -7.79
C HIS A 119 3.62 -20.47 -9.30
N PRO A 120 4.59 -21.22 -9.86
CA PRO A 120 4.68 -21.47 -11.31
C PRO A 120 3.51 -22.31 -11.86
N GLU A 121 2.67 -22.89 -10.99
CA GLU A 121 1.49 -23.67 -11.36
C GLU A 121 0.25 -22.78 -11.67
N LEU A 122 0.21 -21.52 -11.19
CA LEU A 122 -0.90 -20.63 -11.46
C LEU A 122 -0.99 -20.28 -12.94
N TYR A 123 -2.21 -20.36 -13.50
CA TYR A 123 -2.42 -20.30 -14.94
C TYR A 123 -1.82 -19.05 -15.58
N GLU A 124 -2.15 -17.85 -15.05
CA GLU A 124 -1.69 -16.58 -15.63
C GLU A 124 -0.17 -16.37 -15.40
N ILE A 125 0.39 -16.86 -14.31
CA ILE A 125 1.86 -16.85 -14.06
C ILE A 125 2.60 -17.74 -15.06
N LYS A 126 2.00 -18.89 -15.39
CA LYS A 126 2.61 -19.91 -16.27
C LYS A 126 2.51 -19.56 -17.74
N ASN A 127 1.40 -18.97 -18.17
CA ASN A 127 1.03 -18.92 -19.59
C ASN A 127 1.09 -17.52 -20.21
N ALA A 128 1.23 -16.44 -19.45
CA ALA A 128 1.56 -15.14 -19.98
C ALA A 128 3.04 -15.08 -20.36
N ASN A 129 3.39 -14.54 -21.54
CA ASN A 129 4.77 -14.34 -21.95
C ASN A 129 5.48 -13.25 -21.15
N ALA A 130 4.73 -12.23 -20.69
CA ALA A 130 5.25 -11.17 -19.86
C ALA A 130 5.59 -11.67 -18.44
N PRO A 131 6.61 -11.09 -17.78
CA PRO A 131 6.79 -11.26 -16.35
C PRO A 131 5.49 -11.00 -15.61
N THR A 132 5.11 -11.88 -14.67
CA THR A 132 3.85 -11.77 -13.94
C THR A 132 4.09 -11.49 -12.46
N ALA A 133 3.43 -10.46 -11.94
CA ALA A 133 3.26 -10.18 -10.53
C ALA A 133 1.78 -10.34 -10.16
N TYR A 134 1.43 -11.49 -9.57
CA TYR A 134 0.07 -11.83 -9.18
C TYR A 134 -0.19 -11.30 -7.77
N VAL A 135 -1.04 -10.29 -7.65
CA VAL A 135 -1.28 -9.54 -6.41
C VAL A 135 -2.52 -10.06 -5.71
N GLU A 136 -2.35 -10.56 -4.49
CA GLU A 136 -3.40 -10.76 -3.49
C GLU A 136 -3.31 -9.62 -2.48
N VAL A 137 -4.19 -8.63 -2.60
CA VAL A 137 -4.08 -7.37 -1.84
C VAL A 137 -4.13 -7.62 -0.34
N ASP A 138 -5.15 -8.32 0.13
CA ASP A 138 -5.33 -8.79 1.52
C ASP A 138 -6.49 -9.81 1.53
N PHE A 139 -6.93 -10.27 2.70
CA PHE A 139 -7.91 -11.35 2.87
C PHE A 139 -9.33 -10.80 3.07
N HIS A 140 -10.22 -11.06 2.10
CA HIS A 140 -11.60 -10.57 2.12
C HIS A 140 -12.55 -11.40 3.02
N ASP A 141 -12.08 -12.51 3.58
CA ASP A 141 -12.83 -13.33 4.55
C ASP A 141 -12.68 -12.87 6.01
N VAL A 142 -11.89 -11.83 6.27
CA VAL A 142 -11.76 -11.13 7.56
C VAL A 142 -12.62 -9.86 7.52
N PRO A 143 -13.66 -9.70 8.38
CA PRO A 143 -14.65 -8.63 8.26
C PRO A 143 -14.09 -7.21 8.22
N GLU A 144 -13.15 -6.88 9.11
CA GLU A 144 -12.51 -5.55 9.15
C GLU A 144 -11.63 -5.29 7.92
N VAL A 145 -10.94 -6.33 7.41
CA VAL A 145 -10.14 -6.24 6.19
C VAL A 145 -11.04 -6.09 4.96
N ALA A 146 -12.14 -6.83 4.90
CA ALA A 146 -13.13 -6.72 3.83
C ALA A 146 -13.73 -5.31 3.75
N ALA A 147 -14.06 -4.71 4.89
CA ALA A 147 -14.54 -3.33 4.98
C ALA A 147 -13.46 -2.34 4.51
N TRP A 148 -12.23 -2.53 4.93
CA TRP A 148 -11.10 -1.70 4.52
C TRP A 148 -10.82 -1.80 3.01
N LEU A 149 -10.76 -3.00 2.45
CA LEU A 149 -10.58 -3.25 1.01
C LEU A 149 -11.64 -2.51 0.19
N THR A 150 -12.90 -2.61 0.62
CA THR A 150 -14.04 -1.97 -0.07
C THR A 150 -13.95 -0.45 -0.05
N ALA A 151 -13.49 0.13 1.05
CA ALA A 151 -13.38 1.58 1.25
C ALA A 151 -12.14 2.20 0.56
N ASN A 152 -11.10 1.41 0.29
CA ASN A 152 -9.79 1.92 -0.15
C ASN A 152 -9.39 1.51 -1.58
N THR A 153 -10.34 1.13 -2.44
CA THR A 153 -10.05 0.61 -3.79
C THR A 153 -9.20 1.57 -4.65
N GLU A 154 -9.44 2.87 -4.55
CA GLU A 154 -8.67 3.88 -5.27
C GLU A 154 -7.23 3.97 -4.73
N THR A 155 -7.06 4.09 -3.43
CA THR A 155 -5.74 4.15 -2.77
C THR A 155 -4.92 2.89 -3.05
N ILE A 156 -5.55 1.70 -3.06
CA ILE A 156 -4.90 0.43 -3.38
C ILE A 156 -4.41 0.44 -4.83
N GLY A 157 -5.27 0.84 -5.78
CA GLY A 157 -4.92 0.92 -7.20
C GLY A 157 -3.77 1.90 -7.47
N GLU A 158 -3.80 3.07 -6.87
CA GLU A 158 -2.73 4.07 -6.92
C GLU A 158 -1.41 3.52 -6.34
N THR A 159 -1.48 2.78 -5.23
CA THR A 159 -0.30 2.20 -4.59
C THR A 159 0.31 1.07 -5.43
N ILE A 160 -0.51 0.23 -6.06
CA ILE A 160 -0.02 -0.79 -7.00
C ILE A 160 0.67 -0.09 -8.19
N ALA A 161 0.08 0.95 -8.76
CA ALA A 161 0.68 1.72 -9.85
C ALA A 161 2.02 2.36 -9.44
N LYS A 162 2.13 2.89 -8.22
CA LYS A 162 3.40 3.40 -7.66
C LYS A 162 4.48 2.30 -7.62
N GLY A 163 4.11 1.08 -7.24
CA GLY A 163 5.02 -0.09 -7.27
C GLY A 163 5.44 -0.47 -8.68
N VAL A 164 4.52 -0.41 -9.65
CA VAL A 164 4.81 -0.65 -11.07
C VAL A 164 5.76 0.42 -11.62
N CYS A 165 5.51 1.71 -11.34
CA CYS A 165 6.43 2.79 -11.71
C CYS A 165 7.84 2.54 -11.15
N LYS A 166 7.95 2.15 -9.87
CA LYS A 166 9.22 1.80 -9.22
C LYS A 166 9.93 0.65 -9.95
N TYR A 167 9.21 -0.38 -10.38
CA TYR A 167 9.77 -1.51 -11.12
C TYR A 167 10.38 -1.09 -12.46
N PHE A 168 9.69 -0.23 -13.21
CA PHE A 168 10.17 0.27 -14.49
C PHE A 168 11.17 1.45 -14.38
N GLY A 169 11.38 1.98 -13.18
CA GLY A 169 12.24 3.17 -12.98
C GLY A 169 11.59 4.47 -13.44
N GLU A 170 10.27 4.50 -13.58
CA GLU A 170 9.49 5.65 -13.99
C GLU A 170 9.00 6.49 -12.79
N ALA A 171 8.82 7.79 -13.01
CA ALA A 171 8.27 8.66 -11.99
C ALA A 171 6.77 8.39 -11.79
N TYR A 172 6.36 8.19 -10.54
CA TYR A 172 4.94 8.14 -10.21
C TYR A 172 4.36 9.55 -10.16
N ILE A 173 3.25 9.76 -10.88
CA ILE A 173 2.50 11.03 -10.91
C ILE A 173 1.20 10.80 -10.12
N PRO A 174 1.00 11.43 -8.94
CA PRO A 174 -0.22 11.27 -8.15
C PRO A 174 -1.44 11.87 -8.87
N ALA A 175 -2.65 11.41 -8.52
CA ALA A 175 -3.88 12.03 -9.01
C ALA A 175 -3.95 13.49 -8.55
N CYS A 176 -4.34 14.39 -9.47
CA CYS A 176 -4.59 15.79 -9.12
C CYS A 176 -5.80 15.85 -8.18
N GLY A 177 -5.55 15.98 -6.88
CA GLY A 177 -6.59 15.96 -5.82
C GLY A 177 -6.28 15.00 -4.66
N ASN A 178 -5.43 14.00 -4.83
CA ASN A 178 -4.90 13.25 -3.69
C ASN A 178 -3.70 14.00 -3.12
N LYS A 179 -3.94 14.77 -2.07
CA LYS A 179 -2.92 15.50 -1.27
C LYS A 179 -2.04 14.55 -0.46
N ALA A 180 -1.38 13.58 -1.11
CA ALA A 180 -0.49 12.65 -0.41
C ALA A 180 0.98 13.08 -0.41
N ASP A 181 1.38 14.08 -1.23
CA ASP A 181 2.76 14.58 -1.31
C ASP A 181 2.86 16.13 -1.35
N GLU A 182 1.78 16.88 -1.16
CA GLU A 182 1.95 18.26 -0.69
C GLU A 182 2.33 18.21 0.78
N PRO A 183 3.28 19.04 1.26
CA PRO A 183 3.42 19.24 2.69
C PRO A 183 2.03 19.61 3.20
N ILE A 184 1.45 18.75 4.05
CA ILE A 184 0.11 18.90 4.59
C ILE A 184 0.05 20.32 5.12
N ALA A 185 -0.72 21.20 4.46
CA ALA A 185 -1.11 22.46 5.04
C ALA A 185 -1.74 22.08 6.39
N GLN A 186 -1.07 22.44 7.48
CA GLN A 186 -1.42 21.95 8.81
C GLN A 186 -2.91 22.21 9.05
N PRO A 187 -3.72 21.19 9.32
CA PRO A 187 -5.06 21.43 9.80
C PRO A 187 -4.92 22.28 11.06
N THR A 188 -5.57 23.40 11.11
CA THR A 188 -5.47 24.42 12.15
C THR A 188 -6.08 23.98 13.50
N ARG A 189 -6.28 22.68 13.73
CA ARG A 189 -6.87 22.17 14.97
C ARG A 189 -6.23 20.88 15.47
N VAL A 190 -5.14 21.05 16.18
CA VAL A 190 -4.68 20.03 17.11
C VAL A 190 -5.76 19.80 18.18
N GLY A 191 -6.21 18.56 18.38
CA GLY A 191 -7.32 18.27 19.27
C GLY A 191 -7.05 18.70 20.72
N ALA A 192 -8.04 19.32 21.36
CA ALA A 192 -7.93 19.75 22.76
C ALA A 192 -7.64 18.58 23.72
N TRP A 193 -8.05 17.36 23.37
CA TRP A 193 -7.84 16.14 24.14
C TRP A 193 -6.37 15.79 24.42
N SER A 194 -5.45 16.25 23.57
CA SER A 194 -4.00 15.97 23.69
C SER A 194 -3.20 17.16 24.23
N ALA A 195 -3.85 18.24 24.67
CA ALA A 195 -3.17 19.47 25.10
C ALA A 195 -2.18 19.24 26.26
N GLU A 196 -2.59 18.51 27.28
CA GLU A 196 -1.77 18.19 28.44
C GLU A 196 -0.55 17.34 28.06
N ALA A 197 -0.77 16.28 27.26
CA ALA A 197 0.31 15.41 26.79
C ALA A 197 1.33 16.16 25.93
N ARG A 198 0.90 17.10 25.10
CA ARG A 198 1.78 17.94 24.29
C ARG A 198 2.60 18.90 25.15
N ALA A 199 1.97 19.56 26.12
CA ALA A 199 2.66 20.44 27.06
C ALA A 199 3.75 19.69 27.83
N TRP A 200 3.41 18.51 28.35
CA TRP A 200 4.35 17.63 29.03
C TRP A 200 5.51 17.19 28.10
N ALA A 201 5.24 16.81 26.86
CA ALA A 201 6.27 16.35 25.92
C ALA A 201 7.26 17.48 25.52
N ILE A 202 6.79 18.73 25.49
CA ILE A 202 7.63 19.91 25.26
C ILE A 202 8.47 20.22 26.51
N GLU A 203 7.84 20.29 27.67
CA GLU A 203 8.48 20.62 28.94
C GLU A 203 9.59 19.63 29.31
N THR A 204 9.35 18.35 29.07
CA THR A 204 10.34 17.29 29.32
C THR A 204 11.40 17.16 28.23
N GLY A 205 11.30 17.92 27.12
CA GLY A 205 12.24 17.82 26.00
C GLY A 205 12.13 16.51 25.20
N LEU A 206 11.03 15.77 25.40
CA LEU A 206 10.77 14.54 24.66
C LEU A 206 10.56 14.83 23.16
N ILE A 207 9.85 15.93 22.86
CA ILE A 207 9.62 16.44 21.52
C ILE A 207 10.22 17.85 21.41
N ASN A 208 11.07 18.03 20.40
CA ASN A 208 11.62 19.34 20.03
C ASN A 208 10.97 19.83 18.74
N GLY A 209 10.82 21.14 18.60
CA GLY A 209 10.32 21.75 17.35
C GLY A 209 11.26 21.47 16.17
N ILE A 210 10.69 21.43 14.98
CA ILE A 210 11.40 21.22 13.71
C ILE A 210 11.77 22.55 13.01
N GLY A 211 11.48 23.69 13.63
CA GLY A 211 11.69 25.04 13.12
C GLY A 211 10.72 26.03 13.74
N GLN A 212 10.47 27.14 13.06
CA GLN A 212 9.50 28.16 13.47
C GLN A 212 8.39 28.28 12.41
N LEU A 213 7.19 28.64 12.85
CA LEU A 213 6.09 29.08 11.99
C LEU A 213 6.31 30.54 11.55
N ASP A 214 5.53 31.01 10.57
CA ASP A 214 5.63 32.38 10.03
C ASP A 214 5.41 33.47 11.10
N ASP A 215 4.74 33.13 12.19
CA ASP A 215 4.48 34.00 13.34
C ASP A 215 5.60 33.96 14.39
N GLY A 216 6.68 33.22 14.13
CA GLY A 216 7.83 33.05 15.03
C GLY A 216 7.64 32.02 16.14
N THR A 217 6.48 31.36 16.24
CA THR A 217 6.24 30.29 17.21
C THR A 217 6.94 28.98 16.82
N PRO A 218 7.35 28.13 17.79
CA PRO A 218 7.95 26.84 17.48
C PRO A 218 6.99 25.94 16.72
N ASN A 219 7.47 25.33 15.62
CA ASN A 219 6.72 24.35 14.85
C ASN A 219 7.03 22.94 15.39
N TYR A 220 6.06 22.30 16.02
CA TYR A 220 6.17 20.94 16.54
C TYR A 220 5.63 19.87 15.59
N ALA A 221 5.03 20.25 14.48
CA ALA A 221 4.45 19.34 13.45
C ALA A 221 3.56 18.23 14.05
N TRP A 222 2.67 18.58 14.99
CA TRP A 222 1.83 17.63 15.75
C TRP A 222 0.97 16.69 14.88
N GLU A 223 0.71 17.07 13.66
CA GLU A 223 -0.12 16.32 12.71
C GLU A 223 0.69 15.62 11.62
N ALA A 224 2.01 15.72 11.66
CA ALA A 224 2.90 15.04 10.74
C ALA A 224 3.04 13.56 11.11
N HIS A 225 3.22 12.72 10.09
CA HIS A 225 3.54 11.32 10.31
C HIS A 225 4.91 11.17 10.97
N VAL A 226 4.99 10.35 12.01
CA VAL A 226 6.24 10.03 12.69
C VAL A 226 6.99 8.96 11.90
N THR A 227 8.24 9.25 11.51
CA THR A 227 9.10 8.23 10.90
C THR A 227 9.56 7.21 11.95
N ARG A 228 10.00 6.02 11.50
CA ARG A 228 10.59 5.00 12.42
C ARG A 228 11.80 5.56 13.19
N GLU A 229 12.62 6.37 12.55
CA GLU A 229 13.78 7.02 13.17
C GLU A 229 13.35 8.01 14.26
N GLN A 230 12.36 8.86 13.98
CA GLN A 230 11.79 9.79 14.95
C GLN A 230 11.17 9.05 16.13
N LEU A 231 10.41 7.98 15.88
CA LEU A 231 9.81 7.17 16.95
C LEU A 231 10.87 6.56 17.86
N VAL A 232 11.92 5.95 17.31
CA VAL A 232 13.02 5.37 18.07
C VAL A 232 13.75 6.46 18.87
N THR A 233 13.95 7.64 18.32
CA THR A 233 14.57 8.78 19.01
C THR A 233 13.71 9.26 20.18
N ILE A 234 12.39 9.35 20.02
CA ILE A 234 11.45 9.71 21.08
C ILE A 234 11.48 8.67 22.20
N LEU A 235 11.40 7.38 21.87
CA LEU A 235 11.45 6.28 22.83
C LEU A 235 12.78 6.25 23.59
N HIS A 236 13.89 6.50 22.91
CA HIS A 236 15.20 6.57 23.54
C HIS A 236 15.30 7.71 24.57
N ARG A 237 14.81 8.91 24.23
CA ARG A 237 14.76 10.06 25.15
C ARG A 237 13.88 9.77 26.37
N PHE A 238 12.72 9.15 26.14
CA PHE A 238 11.82 8.73 27.21
C PHE A 238 12.50 7.77 28.20
N ALA A 239 13.17 6.73 27.67
CA ALA A 239 13.92 5.77 28.50
C ALA A 239 15.07 6.42 29.28
N GLN A 240 15.74 7.43 28.73
CA GLN A 240 16.76 8.20 29.43
C GLN A 240 16.18 9.09 30.54
N GLY A 241 14.98 9.64 30.35
CA GLY A 241 14.25 10.40 31.37
C GLY A 241 13.92 9.54 32.58
N ILE A 242 13.38 8.33 32.38
CA ILE A 242 13.09 7.39 33.48
C ILE A 242 14.34 7.06 34.31
N LYS A 243 15.48 6.78 33.66
CA LYS A 243 16.72 6.46 34.37
C LYS A 243 17.25 7.61 35.22
N ARG A 244 17.01 8.86 34.83
CA ARG A 244 17.40 10.03 35.60
C ARG A 244 16.56 10.21 36.87
N GLU A 245 15.26 9.94 36.80
CA GLU A 245 14.38 9.98 37.96
C GLU A 245 14.72 8.88 38.98
N GLU A 246 14.95 7.65 38.54
CA GLU A 246 15.36 6.54 39.43
C GLU A 246 16.68 6.84 40.18
N SER A 247 17.64 7.51 39.50
CA SER A 247 18.91 7.90 40.16
C SER A 247 18.75 9.03 41.14
N SER A 248 17.69 9.83 41.08
CA SER A 248 17.42 10.93 42.02
C SER A 248 16.77 10.49 43.34
N TRP A 249 16.23 9.26 43.40
CA TRP A 249 15.60 8.67 44.60
C TRP A 249 16.56 7.79 45.41
N SER A 250 17.83 7.69 44.96
CA SER A 250 18.86 6.83 45.59
C SER A 250 19.88 7.59 46.41
N MET A 251 19.59 8.83 46.84
CA MET A 251 20.45 9.64 47.78
C MET A 251 19.73 9.92 49.09
#